data_c7c106aac946f8776e7c8f7171052122
#
_entry.id   c7c106aac946f8776e7c8f7171052122
#
_cell.length_a   1.000
_cell.length_b   1.000
_cell.length_c   1.000
_cell.angle_alpha   90.00
_cell.angle_beta   90.00
_cell.angle_gamma   90.00
#
_symmetry.space_group_name_H-M   'P 1'
#
loop_
_entity.id
_entity.type
_entity.pdbx_description
1 polymer ?
#
loop_
_entity_poly.entity_id
_entity_poly.type
_entity_poly.pdbx_seq_one_letter_code
_entity_poly.pdbx_strand_id
1 'polypeptide(L)'
;MAVREGHDVVDHRVVTDDATAIVSQVQEIVTAFRPHALLVTGGTGIGPADVTIEAVRPLLHKELTAFGALFAQLSYEEIDSAALLSRATAGLIEQVLVFCMPGSLNACKLACKALIFPELGHLAKHALSG
;
A
#
# COMPACT_ATOMS: atom_id res chain seq x y z
N MET A 1 -5.81 -10.25 10.05
CA MET A 1 -4.48 -9.73 10.48
C MET A 1 -4.59 -8.34 11.08
N ALA A 2 -5.17 -7.37 10.38
CA ALA A 2 -5.32 -6.00 10.89
C ALA A 2 -6.12 -5.94 12.20
N VAL A 3 -7.21 -6.68 12.31
CA VAL A 3 -8.07 -6.72 13.50
C VAL A 3 -7.29 -7.22 14.72
N ARG A 4 -6.42 -8.22 14.55
CA ARG A 4 -5.57 -8.73 15.63
C ARG A 4 -4.61 -7.67 16.18
N GLU A 5 -4.21 -6.73 15.33
CA GLU A 5 -3.30 -5.64 15.71
C GLU A 5 -4.07 -4.41 16.24
N GLY A 6 -5.37 -4.55 16.50
CA GLY A 6 -6.19 -3.49 17.07
C GLY A 6 -6.70 -2.45 16.07
N HIS A 7 -6.71 -2.77 14.78
CA HIS A 7 -7.22 -1.89 13.73
C HIS A 7 -8.64 -2.25 13.32
N ASP A 8 -9.44 -1.24 12.99
CA ASP A 8 -10.79 -1.41 12.47
C ASP A 8 -10.75 -1.40 10.94
N VAL A 9 -11.29 -2.44 10.30
CA VAL A 9 -11.44 -2.49 8.85
C VAL A 9 -12.77 -1.85 8.49
N VAL A 10 -12.74 -0.66 7.90
CA VAL A 10 -13.96 0.11 7.59
C VAL A 10 -14.51 -0.17 6.20
N ASP A 11 -13.70 -0.72 5.29
CA ASP A 11 -14.13 -1.12 3.95
C ASP A 11 -13.16 -2.15 3.37
N HIS A 12 -13.66 -2.98 2.46
CA HIS A 12 -12.86 -3.95 1.74
C HIS A 12 -13.45 -4.14 0.35
N ARG A 13 -12.64 -4.01 -0.69
CA ARG A 13 -13.09 -4.11 -2.09
C ARG A 13 -12.12 -4.94 -2.92
N VAL A 14 -12.67 -5.56 -3.96
CA VAL A 14 -11.89 -6.20 -5.01
C VAL A 14 -12.08 -5.37 -6.28
N VAL A 15 -10.98 -4.98 -6.92
CA VAL A 15 -10.98 -4.09 -8.07
C VAL A 15 -10.29 -4.79 -9.25
N THR A 16 -10.81 -4.58 -10.46
CA THR A 16 -10.18 -5.12 -11.68
C THR A 16 -8.82 -4.46 -11.96
N ASP A 17 -7.96 -5.16 -12.70
CA ASP A 17 -6.63 -4.67 -13.12
C ASP A 17 -6.76 -3.64 -14.25
N ASP A 18 -7.41 -2.53 -13.96
CA ASP A 18 -7.62 -1.41 -14.87
C ASP A 18 -7.29 -0.11 -14.14
N ALA A 19 -6.40 0.68 -14.71
CA ALA A 19 -5.91 1.90 -14.06
C ALA A 19 -7.05 2.87 -13.72
N THR A 20 -8.02 3.05 -14.60
CA THR A 20 -9.16 3.94 -14.37
C THR A 20 -10.02 3.44 -13.21
N ALA A 21 -10.28 2.13 -13.14
CA ALA A 21 -11.04 1.53 -12.06
C ALA A 21 -10.30 1.67 -10.72
N ILE A 22 -9.00 1.44 -10.71
CA ILE A 22 -8.18 1.58 -9.49
C ILE A 22 -8.22 3.01 -8.98
N VAL A 23 -7.97 3.99 -9.84
CA VAL A 23 -8.01 5.42 -9.48
C VAL A 23 -9.38 5.79 -8.90
N SER A 24 -10.45 5.40 -9.58
CA SER A 24 -11.82 5.69 -9.15
C SER A 24 -12.12 5.12 -7.77
N GLN A 25 -11.77 3.86 -7.52
CA GLN A 25 -12.02 3.20 -6.24
C GLN A 25 -11.17 3.80 -5.11
N VAL A 26 -9.91 4.11 -5.38
CA VAL A 26 -9.03 4.74 -4.39
C VAL A 26 -9.58 6.11 -4.00
N GLN A 27 -9.94 6.94 -4.96
CA GLN A 27 -10.47 8.28 -4.69
C GLN A 27 -11.80 8.22 -3.94
N GLU A 28 -12.67 7.27 -4.28
CA GLU A 28 -13.94 7.08 -3.58
C GLU A 28 -13.75 6.69 -2.12
N ILE A 29 -12.85 5.74 -1.85
CA ILE A 29 -12.56 5.31 -0.48
C ILE A 29 -11.97 6.45 0.34
N VAL A 30 -11.01 7.17 -0.21
CA VAL A 30 -10.37 8.30 0.46
C VAL A 30 -11.40 9.38 0.80
N THR A 31 -12.30 9.70 -0.13
CA THR A 31 -13.31 10.75 0.05
C THR A 31 -14.42 10.32 1.00
N ALA A 32 -14.94 9.10 0.83
CA ALA A 32 -16.12 8.64 1.58
C ALA A 32 -15.79 8.20 3.01
N PHE A 33 -14.69 7.51 3.20
CA PHE A 33 -14.35 6.92 4.50
C PHE A 33 -13.26 7.67 5.25
N ARG A 34 -12.39 8.38 4.54
CA ARG A 34 -11.22 9.06 5.13
C ARG A 34 -10.48 8.18 6.14
N PRO A 35 -10.08 6.97 5.75
CA PRO A 35 -9.41 6.06 6.67
C PRO A 35 -8.03 6.62 7.07
N HIS A 36 -7.47 6.14 8.16
CA HIS A 36 -6.09 6.46 8.49
C HIS A 36 -5.13 5.89 7.44
N ALA A 37 -5.44 4.69 6.96
CA ALA A 37 -4.63 4.02 5.95
C ALA A 37 -5.49 3.23 4.96
N LEU A 38 -5.00 3.16 3.72
CA LEU A 38 -5.55 2.34 2.65
C LEU A 38 -4.45 1.38 2.20
N LEU A 39 -4.73 0.09 2.29
CA LEU A 39 -3.81 -0.96 1.82
C LEU A 39 -4.31 -1.47 0.46
N VAL A 40 -3.46 -1.36 -0.55
CA VAL A 40 -3.76 -1.82 -1.91
C VAL A 40 -2.83 -2.98 -2.22
N THR A 41 -3.38 -4.15 -2.51
CA THR A 41 -2.60 -5.36 -2.77
C THR A 41 -2.82 -5.87 -4.18
N GLY A 42 -1.74 -6.37 -4.80
CA GLY A 42 -1.76 -6.91 -6.15
C GLY A 42 -1.50 -5.86 -7.23
N GLY A 43 -1.26 -6.34 -8.43
CA GLY A 43 -1.03 -5.50 -9.60
C GLY A 43 0.27 -4.70 -9.57
N THR A 44 1.26 -5.12 -8.78
CA THR A 44 2.53 -4.39 -8.63
C THR A 44 3.70 -5.03 -9.38
N GLY A 45 3.50 -6.16 -10.06
CA GLY A 45 4.53 -6.81 -10.84
C GLY A 45 4.90 -6.04 -12.11
N ILE A 46 5.54 -6.74 -13.04
CA ILE A 46 6.05 -6.14 -14.28
C ILE A 46 5.26 -6.55 -15.53
N GLY A 47 4.15 -7.28 -15.35
CA GLY A 47 3.30 -7.69 -16.46
C GLY A 47 2.43 -6.54 -16.99
N PRO A 48 1.84 -6.72 -18.19
CA PRO A 48 0.97 -5.67 -18.76
C PRO A 48 -0.26 -5.34 -17.92
N ALA A 49 -0.75 -6.30 -17.14
CA ALA A 49 -1.90 -6.10 -16.26
C ALA A 49 -1.52 -5.52 -14.90
N ASP A 50 -0.22 -5.40 -14.60
CA ASP A 50 0.27 -4.87 -13.33
C ASP A 50 0.37 -3.35 -13.41
N VAL A 51 -0.73 -2.66 -13.12
CA VAL A 51 -0.87 -1.21 -13.29
C VAL A 51 -1.13 -0.45 -11.98
N THR A 52 -1.12 -1.15 -10.85
CA THR A 52 -1.49 -0.54 -9.56
C THR A 52 -0.59 0.63 -9.17
N ILE A 53 0.72 0.46 -9.21
CA ILE A 53 1.65 1.53 -8.84
C ILE A 53 1.54 2.70 -9.81
N GLU A 54 1.46 2.41 -11.12
CA GLU A 54 1.32 3.42 -12.15
C GLU A 54 0.02 4.23 -12.01
N ALA A 55 -1.05 3.58 -11.51
CA ALA A 55 -2.34 4.24 -11.28
C ALA A 55 -2.34 5.09 -10.00
N VAL A 56 -1.75 4.57 -8.92
CA VAL A 56 -1.82 5.21 -7.59
C VAL A 56 -0.77 6.31 -7.41
N ARG A 57 0.46 6.08 -7.89
CA ARG A 57 1.56 7.03 -7.67
C ARG A 57 1.23 8.47 -8.07
N PRO A 58 0.59 8.74 -9.23
CA PRO A 58 0.23 10.11 -9.60
C PRO A 58 -0.75 10.79 -8.64
N LEU A 59 -1.47 10.03 -7.83
CA LEU A 59 -2.42 10.57 -6.85
C LEU A 59 -1.74 10.98 -5.55
N LEU A 60 -0.53 10.51 -5.30
CA LEU A 60 0.18 10.77 -4.05
C LEU A 60 0.69 12.20 -4.01
N HIS A 61 0.34 12.93 -2.97
CA HIS A 61 0.85 14.27 -2.71
C HIS A 61 2.30 14.22 -2.23
N LYS A 62 2.61 13.21 -1.45
CA LYS A 62 3.97 12.90 -0.97
C LYS A 62 4.18 11.40 -1.08
N GLU A 63 5.33 10.99 -1.55
CA GLU A 63 5.69 9.58 -1.63
C GLU A 63 6.62 9.22 -0.47
N LEU A 64 6.31 8.12 0.21
CA LEU A 64 7.18 7.54 1.24
C LEU A 64 8.14 6.56 0.56
N THR A 65 9.18 7.09 -0.05
CA THR A 65 10.10 6.30 -0.88
C THR A 65 10.82 5.21 -0.09
N ALA A 66 11.02 5.40 1.20
CA ALA A 66 11.65 4.41 2.06
C ALA A 66 10.84 3.13 2.20
N PHE A 67 9.51 3.20 2.05
CA PHE A 67 8.67 2.00 2.15
C PHE A 67 9.05 0.97 1.08
N GLY A 68 9.10 1.38 -0.18
CA GLY A 68 9.48 0.49 -1.29
C GLY A 68 10.90 -0.04 -1.14
N ALA A 69 11.84 0.81 -0.72
CA ALA A 69 13.23 0.41 -0.51
C ALA A 69 13.38 -0.63 0.61
N LEU A 70 12.73 -0.41 1.75
CA LEU A 70 12.78 -1.34 2.87
C LEU A 70 12.05 -2.64 2.54
N PHE A 71 10.91 -2.57 1.86
CA PHE A 71 10.19 -3.75 1.44
C PHE A 71 11.03 -4.60 0.47
N ALA A 72 11.69 -3.97 -0.49
CA ALA A 72 12.58 -4.66 -1.43
C ALA A 72 13.73 -5.37 -0.69
N GLN A 73 14.33 -4.71 0.29
CA GLN A 73 15.40 -5.30 1.09
C GLN A 73 14.93 -6.52 1.88
N LEU A 74 13.77 -6.41 2.55
CA LEU A 74 13.19 -7.52 3.30
C LEU A 74 12.80 -8.68 2.37
N SER A 75 12.28 -8.38 1.18
CA SER A 75 11.98 -9.39 0.17
C SER A 75 13.24 -10.10 -0.30
N TYR A 76 14.32 -9.36 -0.50
CA TYR A 76 15.61 -9.96 -0.90
C TYR A 76 16.13 -10.95 0.14
N GLU A 77 15.97 -10.64 1.42
CA GLU A 77 16.37 -11.54 2.51
C GLU A 77 15.56 -12.85 2.49
N GLU A 78 14.31 -12.82 2.02
CA GLU A 78 13.45 -14.00 1.96
C GLU A 78 13.56 -14.80 0.65
N ILE A 79 13.65 -14.12 -0.49
CA ILE A 79 13.52 -14.73 -1.80
C ILE A 79 14.69 -14.43 -2.75
N ASP A 80 15.78 -13.87 -2.22
CA ASP A 80 16.97 -13.53 -2.99
C ASP A 80 16.67 -12.65 -4.21
N SER A 81 17.30 -12.96 -5.36
CA SER A 81 17.17 -12.12 -6.56
C SER A 81 15.77 -12.01 -7.15
N ALA A 82 14.86 -12.93 -6.80
CA ALA A 82 13.46 -12.81 -7.21
C ALA A 82 12.80 -11.54 -6.66
N ALA A 83 13.38 -10.93 -5.62
CA ALA A 83 12.94 -9.65 -5.08
C ALA A 83 12.97 -8.50 -6.11
N LEU A 84 13.66 -8.65 -7.23
CA LEU A 84 13.58 -7.69 -8.34
C LEU A 84 12.14 -7.46 -8.81
N LEU A 85 11.24 -8.42 -8.59
CA LEU A 85 9.83 -8.29 -8.93
C LEU A 85 8.98 -7.71 -7.78
N SER A 86 9.58 -7.43 -6.63
CA SER A 86 8.87 -6.95 -5.44
C SER A 86 8.73 -5.44 -5.46
N ARG A 87 7.91 -4.93 -6.40
CA ARG A 87 7.62 -3.50 -6.46
C ARG A 87 6.56 -3.13 -5.43
N ALA A 88 6.80 -2.02 -4.73
CA ALA A 88 5.88 -1.48 -3.73
C ALA A 88 6.06 0.03 -3.65
N THR A 89 5.04 0.74 -3.23
CA THR A 89 5.11 2.17 -2.95
C THR A 89 4.16 2.55 -1.84
N ALA A 90 4.39 3.71 -1.25
CA ALA A 90 3.50 4.27 -0.25
C ALA A 90 3.57 5.79 -0.30
N GLY A 91 2.54 6.44 0.21
CA GLY A 91 2.50 7.89 0.26
C GLY A 91 1.22 8.41 0.89
N LEU A 92 0.95 9.68 0.66
CA LEU A 92 -0.22 10.37 1.17
C LEU A 92 -1.12 10.83 0.03
N ILE A 93 -2.41 10.51 0.15
CA ILE A 93 -3.46 11.18 -0.61
C ILE A 93 -4.23 11.99 0.43
N GLU A 94 -4.12 13.31 0.36
CA GLU A 94 -4.57 14.21 1.43
C GLU A 94 -3.92 13.77 2.76
N GLN A 95 -4.68 13.34 3.75
CA GLN A 95 -4.16 12.88 5.03
C GLN A 95 -4.24 11.36 5.19
N VAL A 96 -4.60 10.66 4.11
CA VAL A 96 -4.72 9.20 4.11
C VAL A 96 -3.40 8.57 3.68
N LEU A 97 -2.88 7.68 4.50
CA LEU A 97 -1.71 6.87 4.16
C LEU A 97 -2.12 5.77 3.17
N VAL A 98 -1.43 5.67 2.06
CA VAL A 98 -1.73 4.66 1.04
C VAL A 98 -0.49 3.79 0.85
N PHE A 99 -0.68 2.47 0.95
CA PHE A 99 0.39 1.49 0.77
C PHE A 99 0.01 0.55 -0.36
N CYS A 100 0.88 0.39 -1.35
CA CYS A 100 0.71 -0.55 -2.46
C CYS A 100 1.78 -1.64 -2.36
N MET A 101 1.37 -2.89 -2.39
CA MET A 101 2.24 -4.05 -2.20
C MET A 101 1.81 -5.23 -3.05
N PRO A 102 2.72 -6.20 -3.29
CA PRO A 102 2.34 -7.41 -4.04
C PRO A 102 1.20 -8.17 -3.38
N GLY A 103 0.42 -8.88 -4.21
CA GLY A 103 -0.79 -9.56 -3.77
C GLY A 103 -0.58 -10.91 -3.07
N SER A 104 0.63 -11.47 -3.06
CA SER A 104 0.86 -12.76 -2.40
C SER A 104 0.69 -12.62 -0.89
N LEU A 105 0.20 -13.69 -0.26
CA LEU A 105 -0.01 -13.70 1.19
C LEU A 105 1.29 -13.40 1.95
N ASN A 106 2.41 -13.99 1.51
CA ASN A 106 3.69 -13.79 2.16
C ASN A 106 4.16 -12.33 2.06
N ALA A 107 4.00 -11.71 0.89
CA ALA A 107 4.35 -10.30 0.68
C ALA A 107 3.50 -9.38 1.56
N CYS A 108 2.19 -9.62 1.62
CA CYS A 108 1.28 -8.84 2.46
C CYS A 108 1.64 -8.97 3.94
N LYS A 109 1.93 -10.19 4.41
CA LYS A 109 2.35 -10.41 5.80
C LYS A 109 3.66 -9.71 6.10
N LEU A 110 4.63 -9.79 5.20
CA LEU A 110 5.93 -9.14 5.37
C LEU A 110 5.77 -7.64 5.49
N ALA A 111 5.08 -7.01 4.54
CA ALA A 111 4.86 -5.57 4.55
C ALA A 111 4.11 -5.11 5.81
N CYS A 112 3.03 -5.78 6.15
CA CYS A 112 2.20 -5.39 7.28
C CYS A 112 2.91 -5.56 8.62
N LYS A 113 3.49 -6.74 8.86
CA LYS A 113 4.12 -7.05 10.15
C LYS A 113 5.42 -6.29 10.39
N ALA A 114 6.25 -6.18 9.36
CA ALA A 114 7.57 -5.59 9.51
C ALA A 114 7.58 -4.07 9.40
N LEU A 115 6.70 -3.49 8.59
CA LEU A 115 6.74 -2.07 8.24
C LEU A 115 5.47 -1.30 8.62
N ILE A 116 4.29 -1.76 8.21
CA ILE A 116 3.07 -0.97 8.31
C ILE A 116 2.55 -0.92 9.75
N PHE A 117 2.23 -2.07 10.32
CA PHE A 117 1.59 -2.12 11.65
C PHE A 117 2.45 -1.54 12.77
N PRO A 118 3.78 -1.77 12.82
CA PRO A 118 4.59 -1.18 13.86
C PRO A 118 4.59 0.36 13.84
N GLU A 119 4.44 0.97 12.66
CA GLU A 119 4.55 2.41 12.49
C GLU A 119 3.23 3.12 12.19
N LEU A 120 2.13 2.37 12.00
CA LEU A 120 0.89 2.96 11.48
C LEU A 120 0.35 4.08 12.38
N GLY A 121 0.32 3.89 13.68
CA GLY A 121 -0.15 4.91 14.61
C GLY A 121 0.71 6.18 14.57
N HIS A 122 2.02 6.02 14.50
CA HIS A 122 2.99 7.11 14.40
C HIS A 122 2.83 7.87 13.08
N LEU A 123 2.75 7.14 11.96
CA LEU A 123 2.56 7.73 10.64
C LEU A 123 1.23 8.49 10.53
N ALA A 124 0.15 7.91 11.05
CA ALA A 124 -1.16 8.55 11.03
C ALA A 124 -1.16 9.85 11.83
N LYS A 125 -0.48 9.87 12.97
CA LYS A 125 -0.33 11.08 13.77
C LYS A 125 0.40 12.17 13.01
N HIS A 126 1.49 11.83 12.31
CA HIS A 126 2.22 12.78 11.48
C HIS A 126 1.40 13.28 10.29
N ALA A 127 0.64 12.40 9.65
CA ALA A 127 -0.21 12.76 8.52
C ALA A 127 -1.30 13.78 8.90
N LEU A 128 -1.79 13.71 10.14
CA LEU A 128 -2.84 14.61 10.65
C LEU A 128 -2.29 15.89 11.27
N SER A 129 -1.03 15.91 11.69
CA SER A 129 -0.45 17.11 12.28
C SER A 129 -0.05 18.08 11.18
N GLY A 130 -0.83 19.07 11.05
CA GLY A 130 -0.72 20.11 10.05
C GLY A 130 0.56 20.73 9.70
#